data_f856fd33cd654abdc24efbffcb57b558
#
_entry.id   f856fd33cd654abdc24efbffcb57b558
#
_cell.length_a   1.000
_cell.length_b   1.000
_cell.length_c   1.000
_cell.angle_alpha   90.00
_cell.angle_beta   90.00
_cell.angle_gamma   90.00
#
_symmetry.space_group_name_H-M   'P 1'
#
loop_
_entity.id
_entity.type
_entity.pdbx_description
1 polymer ?
#
loop_
_entity_poly.entity_id
_entity_poly.type
_entity_poly.pdbx_seq_one_letter_code
_entity_poly.pdbx_strand_id
1 'polypeptide(L)'
;MNDKLLREITPLTQGDCFTLFSRVKKDFDFPLHYHEEFELNFIQNGNGAKRVIGDHIEEIEDLELVLVGPNLQHGWFTHKLQGQPLHEITIQFHRDLFDDKFLQRNQMSAIRKMFEKSLKGILFSKETTKGIMSRLFALTEKHGFDSVLELLSILHDLSTSRNIRILSNTTFNNTETISYNSRRVNTVMEHLNKNFQKDVSLNEVSKLIAMSEVAFSRFFKLRTGKTFVDTLNEVRLGHASRMLIDTTQSINEIAYRCGFNNMSNFNRIFKKKKNCTPKEFRLAYNSTGVRTFV
;
A
#
# COMPACT_ATOMS: atom_id res chain seq x y z
N MET A 1 -2.91 21.68 -12.45
CA MET A 1 -2.55 21.17 -11.11
C MET A 1 -1.44 20.15 -11.30
N ASN A 2 -0.26 20.40 -10.74
CA ASN A 2 0.83 19.40 -10.76
C ASN A 2 0.52 18.36 -9.68
N ASP A 3 -0.29 17.38 -9.99
CA ASP A 3 -0.50 16.23 -9.11
C ASP A 3 0.78 15.37 -9.16
N LYS A 4 1.67 15.66 -8.22
CA LYS A 4 2.87 14.85 -8.04
C LYS A 4 2.42 13.46 -7.62
N LEU A 5 2.67 12.49 -8.48
CA LEU A 5 2.51 11.08 -8.18
C LEU A 5 3.15 10.74 -6.82
N LEU A 6 2.34 10.22 -5.90
CA LEU A 6 2.78 9.89 -4.55
C LEU A 6 3.35 8.47 -4.53
N ARG A 7 4.55 8.27 -3.98
CA ARG A 7 4.96 6.94 -3.54
C ARG A 7 4.38 6.71 -2.14
N GLU A 8 3.48 5.77 -2.01
CA GLU A 8 3.00 5.33 -0.72
C GLU A 8 4.04 4.44 -0.05
N ILE A 9 4.22 4.63 1.25
CA ILE A 9 4.89 3.65 2.11
C ILE A 9 3.77 3.00 2.89
N THR A 10 3.52 1.74 2.55
CA THR A 10 2.48 0.96 3.20
C THR A 10 2.85 0.70 4.67
N PRO A 11 1.89 0.50 5.56
CA PRO A 11 2.19 0.18 6.96
C PRO A 11 2.67 -1.27 7.14
N LEU A 12 2.79 -2.04 6.08
CA LEU A 12 3.25 -3.41 6.07
C LEU A 12 4.72 -3.49 6.50
N THR A 13 5.03 -4.35 7.47
CA THR A 13 6.40 -4.61 7.91
C THR A 13 6.88 -5.96 7.36
N GLN A 14 8.19 -6.22 7.41
CA GLN A 14 8.75 -7.52 6.98
C GLN A 14 8.26 -8.73 7.80
N GLY A 15 7.68 -8.49 8.98
CA GLY A 15 7.11 -9.54 9.83
C GLY A 15 5.64 -9.81 9.56
N ASP A 16 5.00 -9.04 8.70
CA ASP A 16 3.58 -9.16 8.41
C ASP A 16 3.37 -9.92 7.09
N CYS A 17 2.42 -10.83 7.03
CA CYS A 17 2.00 -11.47 5.77
C CYS A 17 1.24 -10.49 4.88
N PHE A 18 0.33 -9.72 5.46
CA PHE A 18 -0.46 -8.71 4.76
C PHE A 18 -1.03 -7.67 5.73
N THR A 19 -1.53 -6.57 5.19
CA THR A 19 -2.38 -5.61 5.91
C THR A 19 -3.74 -5.56 5.27
N LEU A 20 -4.78 -5.37 6.08
CA LEU A 20 -6.15 -5.22 5.62
C LEU A 20 -6.75 -3.96 6.24
N PHE A 21 -7.35 -3.13 5.40
CA PHE A 21 -8.13 -1.96 5.80
C PHE A 21 -9.56 -2.13 5.32
N SER A 22 -10.52 -2.07 6.24
CA SER A 22 -11.94 -2.05 5.93
C SER A 22 -12.54 -0.73 6.40
N ARG A 23 -13.09 0.07 5.47
CA ARG A 23 -13.52 1.45 5.73
C ARG A 23 -14.87 1.73 5.12
N VAL A 24 -15.75 2.34 5.89
CA VAL A 24 -16.97 2.98 5.39
C VAL A 24 -16.71 4.48 5.29
N LYS A 25 -16.83 5.05 4.09
CA LYS A 25 -16.51 6.45 3.84
C LYS A 25 -17.44 7.09 2.80
N LYS A 26 -17.45 8.42 2.74
CA LYS A 26 -18.33 9.17 1.82
C LYS A 26 -17.62 9.59 0.53
N ASP A 27 -16.31 9.58 0.54
CA ASP A 27 -15.45 10.06 -0.55
C ASP A 27 -14.12 9.30 -0.58
N PHE A 28 -13.40 9.43 -1.68
CA PHE A 28 -12.04 8.95 -1.83
C PHE A 28 -11.08 10.09 -1.51
N ASP A 29 -10.30 9.95 -0.46
CA ASP A 29 -9.42 10.95 0.13
C ASP A 29 -7.93 10.69 -0.12
N PHE A 30 -7.60 9.63 -0.87
CA PHE A 30 -6.21 9.26 -1.15
C PHE A 30 -5.82 9.62 -2.59
N PRO A 31 -4.66 10.28 -2.82
CA PRO A 31 -4.23 10.73 -4.14
C PRO A 31 -3.77 9.57 -5.02
N LEU A 32 -3.56 9.86 -6.32
CA LEU A 32 -2.88 8.93 -7.22
C LEU A 32 -1.50 8.57 -6.67
N HIS A 33 -1.23 7.26 -6.52
CA HIS A 33 -0.04 6.76 -5.85
C HIS A 33 0.46 5.45 -6.48
N TYR A 34 1.60 4.98 -5.99
CA TYR A 34 2.14 3.65 -6.25
C TYR A 34 2.94 3.16 -5.04
N HIS A 35 3.04 1.86 -4.88
CA HIS A 35 3.83 1.18 -3.84
C HIS A 35 4.41 -0.14 -4.36
N GLU A 36 5.26 -0.79 -3.58
CA GLU A 36 5.99 -2.02 -3.99
C GLU A 36 5.20 -3.31 -3.72
N GLU A 37 4.11 -3.23 -2.99
CA GLU A 37 3.24 -4.33 -2.63
C GLU A 37 2.22 -4.63 -3.73
N PHE A 38 1.65 -5.82 -3.72
CA PHE A 38 0.38 -6.10 -4.37
C PHE A 38 -0.75 -5.47 -3.56
N GLU A 39 -1.77 -4.98 -4.24
CA GLU A 39 -2.99 -4.48 -3.61
C GLU A 39 -4.22 -5.13 -4.22
N LEU A 40 -5.04 -5.77 -3.38
CA LEU A 40 -6.38 -6.19 -3.73
C LEU A 40 -7.36 -5.19 -3.12
N ASN A 41 -8.03 -4.41 -3.98
CA ASN A 41 -8.98 -3.37 -3.57
C ASN A 41 -10.40 -3.78 -3.95
N PHE A 42 -11.29 -3.84 -2.96
CA PHE A 42 -12.71 -4.09 -3.12
C PHE A 42 -13.51 -2.84 -2.75
N ILE A 43 -14.48 -2.50 -3.58
CA ILE A 43 -15.37 -1.36 -3.37
C ILE A 43 -16.81 -1.81 -3.54
N GLN A 44 -17.65 -1.45 -2.58
CA GLN A 44 -19.11 -1.57 -2.62
C GLN A 44 -19.74 -0.18 -2.52
N ASN A 45 -20.84 0.07 -3.22
CA ASN A 45 -21.52 1.36 -3.37
C ASN A 45 -20.62 2.42 -4.03
N GLY A 46 -19.75 2.01 -4.96
CA GLY A 46 -18.79 2.87 -5.64
C GLY A 46 -19.30 3.58 -6.88
N ASN A 47 -20.56 3.42 -7.22
CA ASN A 47 -21.15 3.92 -8.48
C ASN A 47 -20.90 5.41 -8.71
N GLY A 48 -20.30 5.74 -9.85
CA GLY A 48 -19.96 7.11 -10.24
C GLY A 48 -18.60 7.60 -9.73
N ALA A 49 -17.87 6.83 -8.94
CA ALA A 49 -16.48 7.13 -8.65
C ALA A 49 -15.60 6.89 -9.88
N LYS A 50 -14.41 7.47 -9.90
CA LYS A 50 -13.44 7.31 -11.00
C LYS A 50 -12.24 6.50 -10.51
N ARG A 51 -11.88 5.47 -11.26
CA ARG A 51 -10.65 4.70 -11.08
C ARG A 51 -9.60 5.11 -12.09
N VAL A 52 -8.36 5.21 -11.63
CA VAL A 52 -7.15 5.36 -12.46
C VAL A 52 -6.22 4.19 -12.15
N ILE A 53 -5.84 3.41 -13.16
CA ILE A 53 -4.85 2.33 -13.07
C ILE A 53 -3.90 2.44 -14.26
N GLY A 54 -2.66 2.85 -13.99
CA GLY A 54 -1.71 3.15 -15.07
C GLY A 54 -2.23 4.23 -16.01
N ASP A 55 -2.38 3.88 -17.29
CA ASP A 55 -2.94 4.74 -18.35
C ASP A 55 -4.47 4.59 -18.53
N HIS A 56 -5.10 3.70 -17.76
CA HIS A 56 -6.52 3.43 -17.84
C HIS A 56 -7.32 4.29 -16.85
N ILE A 57 -8.32 5.01 -17.36
CA ILE A 57 -9.21 5.86 -16.56
C ILE A 57 -10.65 5.49 -16.90
N GLU A 58 -11.46 5.15 -15.87
CA GLU A 58 -12.86 4.76 -16.06
C GLU A 58 -13.71 5.14 -14.84
N GLU A 59 -15.00 5.44 -15.08
CA GLU A 59 -16.01 5.55 -14.03
C GLU A 59 -16.43 4.13 -13.61
N ILE A 60 -16.46 3.87 -12.30
CA ILE A 60 -16.75 2.53 -11.79
C ILE A 60 -18.23 2.32 -11.51
N GLU A 61 -18.63 1.06 -11.50
CA GLU A 61 -19.97 0.63 -11.10
C GLU A 61 -20.07 0.47 -9.57
N ASP A 62 -21.22 -0.01 -9.12
CA ASP A 62 -21.53 -0.21 -7.70
C ASP A 62 -20.56 -1.15 -6.97
N LEU A 63 -20.17 -2.25 -7.64
CA LEU A 63 -19.24 -3.24 -7.12
C LEU A 63 -17.99 -3.32 -7.98
N GLU A 64 -16.84 -3.22 -7.35
CA GLU A 64 -15.54 -3.37 -8.01
C GLU A 64 -14.57 -4.19 -7.19
N LEU A 65 -13.78 -5.04 -7.86
CA LEU A 65 -12.65 -5.76 -7.29
C LEU A 65 -11.48 -5.67 -8.26
N VAL A 66 -10.38 -5.08 -7.81
CA VAL A 66 -9.18 -4.86 -8.63
C VAL A 66 -7.96 -5.42 -7.91
N LEU A 67 -7.12 -6.15 -8.64
CA LEU A 67 -5.79 -6.50 -8.19
C LEU A 67 -4.76 -5.64 -8.92
N VAL A 68 -4.02 -4.86 -8.16
CA VAL A 68 -2.95 -3.98 -8.62
C VAL A 68 -1.61 -4.62 -8.29
N GLY A 69 -0.73 -4.71 -9.27
CA GLY A 69 0.63 -5.21 -9.08
C GLY A 69 1.60 -4.14 -8.59
N PRO A 70 2.79 -4.55 -8.13
CA PRO A 70 3.83 -3.66 -7.63
C PRO A 70 4.18 -2.53 -8.60
N ASN A 71 4.35 -1.33 -8.03
CA ASN A 71 4.76 -0.10 -8.74
C ASN A 71 3.82 0.40 -9.84
N LEU A 72 2.64 -0.17 -9.99
CA LEU A 72 1.63 0.33 -10.91
C LEU A 72 0.91 1.52 -10.27
N GLN A 73 0.87 2.65 -10.98
CA GLN A 73 0.16 3.85 -10.52
C GLN A 73 -1.34 3.57 -10.45
N HIS A 74 -1.94 3.90 -9.31
CA HIS A 74 -3.37 3.69 -9.12
C HIS A 74 -3.99 4.67 -8.13
N GLY A 75 -5.32 4.75 -8.18
CA GLY A 75 -6.11 5.57 -7.25
C GLY A 75 -7.57 5.62 -7.65
N TRP A 76 -8.41 5.85 -6.65
CA TRP A 76 -9.85 6.07 -6.82
C TRP A 76 -10.19 7.48 -6.38
N PHE A 77 -11.14 8.10 -7.06
CA PHE A 77 -11.51 9.51 -6.89
C PHE A 77 -13.01 9.66 -6.80
N THR A 78 -13.45 10.49 -5.86
CA THR A 78 -14.82 10.99 -5.80
C THR A 78 -15.08 11.83 -7.04
N HIS A 79 -15.88 11.37 -7.96
CA HIS A 79 -16.18 12.06 -9.22
C HIS A 79 -17.67 12.42 -9.27
N LYS A 80 -18.51 11.46 -9.58
CA LYS A 80 -19.95 11.56 -9.56
C LYS A 80 -20.57 10.66 -8.49
N LEU A 81 -19.75 10.26 -7.50
CA LEU A 81 -20.20 9.41 -6.41
C LEU A 81 -21.39 10.08 -5.72
N GLN A 82 -22.53 9.38 -5.71
CA GLN A 82 -23.75 9.85 -5.09
C GLN A 82 -24.40 8.72 -4.30
N GLY A 83 -25.04 9.05 -3.18
CA GLY A 83 -25.86 8.10 -2.46
C GLY A 83 -25.29 7.66 -1.11
N GLN A 84 -25.31 6.37 -0.87
CA GLN A 84 -24.90 5.79 0.42
C GLN A 84 -23.38 5.82 0.58
N PRO A 85 -22.88 5.80 1.83
CA PRO A 85 -21.46 5.65 2.07
C PRO A 85 -20.91 4.39 1.37
N LEU A 86 -19.77 4.53 0.71
CA LEU A 86 -19.07 3.40 0.10
C LEU A 86 -18.36 2.57 1.17
N HIS A 87 -18.25 1.27 0.93
CA HIS A 87 -17.40 0.38 1.72
C HIS A 87 -16.21 -0.05 0.89
N GLU A 88 -15.00 0.23 1.39
CA GLU A 88 -13.74 -0.14 0.77
C GLU A 88 -12.99 -1.13 1.66
N ILE A 89 -12.52 -2.23 1.06
CA ILE A 89 -11.59 -3.16 1.67
C ILE A 89 -10.33 -3.17 0.83
N THR A 90 -9.22 -2.77 1.43
CA THR A 90 -7.90 -2.75 0.79
C THR A 90 -7.00 -3.77 1.48
N ILE A 91 -6.46 -4.71 0.73
CA ILE A 91 -5.52 -5.72 1.21
C ILE A 91 -4.20 -5.51 0.50
N GLN A 92 -3.13 -5.23 1.26
CA GLN A 92 -1.78 -5.06 0.73
C GLN A 92 -0.88 -6.18 1.26
N PHE A 93 -0.10 -6.80 0.38
CA PHE A 93 0.84 -7.87 0.75
C PHE A 93 2.13 -7.80 -0.06
N HIS A 94 3.24 -8.19 0.54
CA HIS A 94 4.54 -8.18 -0.10
C HIS A 94 4.63 -9.18 -1.25
N ARG A 95 5.48 -8.86 -2.21
CA ARG A 95 5.81 -9.77 -3.31
C ARG A 95 6.40 -11.10 -2.80
N ASP A 96 7.12 -11.07 -1.71
CA ASP A 96 7.78 -12.21 -1.08
C ASP A 96 6.88 -12.99 -0.09
N LEU A 97 5.59 -12.63 0.04
CA LEU A 97 4.59 -13.48 0.71
C LEU A 97 4.63 -14.91 0.15
N PHE A 98 4.95 -15.03 -1.13
CA PHE A 98 5.26 -16.29 -1.79
C PHE A 98 6.71 -16.29 -2.23
N ASP A 99 7.56 -17.11 -1.60
CA ASP A 99 8.93 -17.33 -2.08
C ASP A 99 8.92 -17.67 -3.58
N ASP A 100 9.87 -17.12 -4.32
CA ASP A 100 10.02 -17.36 -5.76
C ASP A 100 10.09 -18.86 -6.09
N LYS A 101 10.76 -19.67 -5.27
CA LYS A 101 10.81 -21.12 -5.43
C LYS A 101 9.45 -21.79 -5.25
N PHE A 102 8.64 -21.28 -4.32
CA PHE A 102 7.28 -21.77 -4.11
C PHE A 102 6.37 -21.42 -5.30
N LEU A 103 6.45 -20.18 -5.78
CA LEU A 103 5.68 -19.74 -6.97
C LEU A 103 6.04 -20.53 -8.25
N GLN A 104 7.25 -21.08 -8.35
CA GLN A 104 7.66 -21.91 -9.49
C GLN A 104 7.06 -23.33 -9.46
N ARG A 105 6.41 -23.74 -8.37
CA ARG A 105 5.73 -25.05 -8.30
C ARG A 105 4.54 -25.08 -9.27
N ASN A 106 4.28 -26.27 -9.83
CA ASN A 106 3.21 -26.47 -10.80
C ASN A 106 1.83 -26.04 -10.28
N GLN A 107 1.54 -26.34 -9.00
CA GLN A 107 0.29 -25.99 -8.36
C GLN A 107 0.06 -24.48 -8.19
N MET A 108 1.14 -23.68 -8.25
CA MET A 108 1.10 -22.23 -8.12
C MET A 108 0.98 -21.51 -9.48
N SER A 109 0.92 -22.26 -10.59
CA SER A 109 0.96 -21.69 -11.94
C SER A 109 -0.17 -20.66 -12.20
N ALA A 110 -1.37 -20.88 -11.68
CA ALA A 110 -2.50 -19.96 -11.84
C ALA A 110 -2.24 -18.65 -11.08
N ILE A 111 -1.81 -18.73 -9.81
CA ILE A 111 -1.49 -17.56 -8.97
C ILE A 111 -0.34 -16.76 -9.59
N ARG A 112 0.73 -17.43 -10.03
CA ARG A 112 1.86 -16.80 -10.72
C ARG A 112 1.39 -16.00 -11.93
N LYS A 113 0.59 -16.61 -12.83
CA LYS A 113 0.04 -15.93 -14.01
C LYS A 113 -0.87 -14.75 -13.64
N MET A 114 -1.63 -14.85 -12.58
CA MET A 114 -2.44 -13.74 -12.06
C MET A 114 -1.53 -12.58 -11.61
N PHE A 115 -0.48 -12.86 -10.86
CA PHE A 115 0.47 -11.83 -10.42
C PHE A 115 1.21 -11.16 -11.59
N GLU A 116 1.60 -11.92 -12.60
CA GLU A 116 2.18 -11.37 -13.85
C GLU A 116 1.19 -10.40 -14.54
N LYS A 117 -0.08 -10.78 -14.65
CA LYS A 117 -1.13 -9.93 -15.24
C LYS A 117 -1.43 -8.69 -14.41
N SER A 118 -1.37 -8.79 -13.08
CA SER A 118 -1.67 -7.68 -12.18
C SER A 118 -0.71 -6.49 -12.32
N LEU A 119 0.48 -6.69 -12.91
CA LEU A 119 1.39 -5.60 -13.28
C LEU A 119 0.77 -4.58 -14.26
N LYS A 120 -0.37 -4.93 -14.86
CA LYS A 120 -1.20 -4.06 -15.69
C LYS A 120 -2.57 -3.77 -15.07
N GLY A 121 -2.79 -4.18 -13.83
CA GLY A 121 -4.09 -4.12 -13.15
C GLY A 121 -5.09 -5.14 -13.70
N ILE A 122 -5.70 -5.88 -12.82
CA ILE A 122 -6.76 -6.85 -13.15
C ILE A 122 -8.07 -6.37 -12.54
N LEU A 123 -9.07 -6.13 -13.37
CA LEU A 123 -10.45 -5.99 -12.93
C LEU A 123 -11.14 -7.35 -13.03
N PHE A 124 -11.72 -7.80 -11.92
CA PHE A 124 -12.51 -9.03 -11.87
C PHE A 124 -13.94 -8.79 -12.29
N SER A 125 -14.59 -9.80 -12.83
CA SER A 125 -16.00 -9.70 -13.23
C SER A 125 -16.92 -9.50 -12.02
N LYS A 126 -18.10 -8.96 -12.26
CA LYS A 126 -19.10 -8.71 -11.24
C LYS A 126 -19.54 -10.00 -10.52
N GLU A 127 -19.60 -11.11 -11.25
CA GLU A 127 -19.90 -12.44 -10.71
C GLU A 127 -18.79 -12.90 -9.76
N THR A 128 -17.53 -12.79 -10.16
CA THR A 128 -16.37 -13.11 -9.32
C THR A 128 -16.37 -12.24 -8.06
N THR A 129 -16.58 -10.94 -8.23
CA THR A 129 -16.61 -9.98 -7.11
C THR A 129 -17.71 -10.33 -6.11
N LYS A 130 -18.94 -10.63 -6.59
CA LYS A 130 -20.05 -11.08 -5.73
C LYS A 130 -19.74 -12.38 -5.01
N GLY A 131 -19.11 -13.34 -5.70
CA GLY A 131 -18.75 -14.64 -5.13
C GLY A 131 -17.73 -14.56 -4.00
N ILE A 132 -16.82 -13.58 -4.07
CA ILE A 132 -15.75 -13.39 -3.07
C ILE A 132 -16.15 -12.40 -1.96
N MET A 133 -17.14 -11.55 -2.18
CA MET A 133 -17.51 -10.44 -1.31
C MET A 133 -17.69 -10.87 0.16
N SER A 134 -18.48 -11.92 0.42
CA SER A 134 -18.73 -12.40 1.79
C SER A 134 -17.45 -12.86 2.49
N ARG A 135 -16.49 -13.41 1.73
CA ARG A 135 -15.20 -13.86 2.25
C ARG A 135 -14.27 -12.69 2.56
N LEU A 136 -14.31 -11.62 1.76
CA LEU A 136 -13.57 -10.38 2.04
C LEU A 136 -14.05 -9.74 3.33
N PHE A 137 -15.36 -9.70 3.56
CA PHE A 137 -15.92 -9.24 4.84
C PHE A 137 -15.54 -10.18 5.99
N ALA A 138 -15.66 -11.50 5.82
CA ALA A 138 -15.26 -12.45 6.85
C ALA A 138 -13.76 -12.37 7.18
N LEU A 139 -12.91 -12.04 6.21
CA LEU A 139 -11.47 -11.86 6.42
C LEU A 139 -11.18 -10.70 7.39
N THR A 140 -12.03 -9.68 7.48
CA THR A 140 -11.86 -8.57 8.42
C THR A 140 -11.96 -8.99 9.89
N GLU A 141 -12.59 -10.14 10.17
CA GLU A 141 -12.79 -10.68 11.51
C GLU A 141 -11.82 -11.82 11.85
N LYS A 142 -11.04 -12.30 10.86
CA LYS A 142 -10.08 -13.38 11.07
C LYS A 142 -8.73 -12.84 11.56
N HIS A 143 -8.04 -13.65 12.38
CA HIS A 143 -6.75 -13.31 12.95
C HIS A 143 -5.75 -14.46 12.85
N GLY A 144 -4.47 -14.17 12.97
CA GLY A 144 -3.39 -15.15 12.98
C GLY A 144 -3.38 -15.99 11.70
N PHE A 145 -2.98 -17.22 11.79
CA PHE A 145 -2.79 -18.11 10.65
C PHE A 145 -4.07 -18.34 9.84
N ASP A 146 -5.25 -18.30 10.48
CA ASP A 146 -6.53 -18.51 9.80
C ASP A 146 -6.83 -17.38 8.78
N SER A 147 -6.38 -16.17 9.04
CA SER A 147 -6.54 -15.08 8.08
C SER A 147 -5.58 -15.21 6.89
N VAL A 148 -4.37 -15.72 7.12
CA VAL A 148 -3.42 -16.03 6.04
C VAL A 148 -3.99 -17.12 5.13
N LEU A 149 -4.51 -18.20 5.70
CA LEU A 149 -5.15 -19.28 4.94
C LEU A 149 -6.33 -18.77 4.11
N GLU A 150 -7.15 -17.89 4.68
CA GLU A 150 -8.28 -17.29 3.96
C GLU A 150 -7.82 -16.42 2.79
N LEU A 151 -6.80 -15.55 3.01
CA LEU A 151 -6.23 -14.75 1.93
C LEU A 151 -5.67 -15.63 0.81
N LEU A 152 -4.90 -16.68 1.15
CA LEU A 152 -4.35 -17.62 0.16
C LEU A 152 -5.46 -18.31 -0.64
N SER A 153 -6.54 -18.70 0.04
CA SER A 153 -7.71 -19.30 -0.60
C SER A 153 -8.44 -18.32 -1.52
N ILE A 154 -8.62 -17.05 -1.09
CA ILE A 154 -9.19 -15.98 -1.93
C ILE A 154 -8.31 -15.76 -3.18
N LEU A 155 -6.99 -15.65 -3.02
CA LEU A 155 -6.07 -15.49 -4.15
C LEU A 155 -6.11 -16.68 -5.11
N HIS A 156 -6.28 -17.90 -4.60
CA HIS A 156 -6.46 -19.08 -5.43
C HIS A 156 -7.72 -18.97 -6.29
N ASP A 157 -8.88 -18.68 -5.69
CA ASP A 157 -10.15 -18.56 -6.40
C ASP A 157 -10.10 -17.44 -7.44
N LEU A 158 -9.52 -16.29 -7.10
CA LEU A 158 -9.30 -15.19 -8.04
C LEU A 158 -8.38 -15.60 -9.19
N SER A 159 -7.36 -16.40 -8.94
CA SER A 159 -6.40 -16.86 -9.97
C SER A 159 -7.02 -17.78 -11.01
N THR A 160 -8.08 -18.48 -10.63
CA THR A 160 -8.83 -19.40 -11.50
C THR A 160 -10.11 -18.79 -12.06
N SER A 161 -10.43 -17.55 -11.68
CA SER A 161 -11.63 -16.85 -12.13
C SER A 161 -11.60 -16.59 -13.65
N ARG A 162 -12.79 -16.60 -14.25
CA ARG A 162 -12.99 -16.29 -15.66
C ARG A 162 -13.42 -14.82 -15.82
N ASN A 163 -13.36 -14.30 -17.06
CA ASN A 163 -13.84 -12.97 -17.40
C ASN A 163 -13.15 -11.85 -16.62
N ILE A 164 -11.80 -11.91 -16.55
CA ILE A 164 -10.98 -10.81 -16.06
C ILE A 164 -10.71 -9.81 -17.18
N ARG A 165 -10.59 -8.52 -16.85
CA ARG A 165 -10.17 -7.45 -17.76
C ARG A 165 -8.83 -6.89 -17.31
N ILE A 166 -7.86 -6.85 -18.22
CA ILE A 166 -6.60 -6.14 -17.98
C ILE A 166 -6.84 -4.66 -18.26
N LEU A 167 -6.39 -3.82 -17.35
CA LEU A 167 -6.74 -2.39 -17.37
C LEU A 167 -5.71 -1.56 -18.13
N SER A 168 -4.44 -1.62 -17.79
CA SER A 168 -3.39 -0.82 -18.43
C SER A 168 -2.78 -1.52 -19.65
N ASN A 169 -2.52 -0.74 -20.69
CA ASN A 169 -1.78 -1.23 -21.86
C ASN A 169 -0.27 -1.22 -21.64
N THR A 170 0.22 -0.37 -20.76
CA THR A 170 1.62 -0.19 -20.45
C THR A 170 1.99 -0.90 -19.13
N THR A 171 3.10 -1.64 -19.17
CA THR A 171 3.79 -2.03 -17.95
C THR A 171 4.74 -0.89 -17.59
N PHE A 172 4.56 -0.26 -16.44
CA PHE A 172 5.49 0.76 -15.93
C PHE A 172 6.80 0.15 -15.41
N ASN A 173 7.11 -1.07 -15.81
CA ASN A 173 8.37 -1.74 -15.55
C ASN A 173 9.46 -1.16 -16.46
N ASN A 174 10.11 -0.10 -16.03
CA ASN A 174 11.44 0.25 -16.52
C ASN A 174 12.45 -0.81 -16.01
N THR A 175 12.39 -2.02 -16.58
CA THR A 175 13.15 -3.18 -16.09
C THR A 175 14.65 -3.13 -16.44
N GLU A 176 15.08 -2.33 -17.41
CA GLU A 176 16.48 -2.38 -17.89
C GLU A 176 17.44 -1.43 -17.18
N THR A 177 16.96 -0.37 -16.53
CA THR A 177 17.81 0.54 -15.73
C THR A 177 17.69 0.32 -14.21
N ILE A 178 16.77 -0.54 -13.79
CA ILE A 178 16.34 -0.73 -12.41
C ILE A 178 17.23 -1.68 -11.62
N SER A 179 17.92 -2.67 -12.25
CA SER A 179 18.51 -3.78 -11.51
C SER A 179 19.69 -3.41 -10.58
N TYR A 180 20.56 -2.49 -10.97
CA TYR A 180 21.68 -2.08 -10.10
C TYR A 180 21.34 -0.90 -9.20
N ASN A 181 20.56 0.05 -9.70
CA ASN A 181 20.16 1.24 -8.94
C ASN A 181 19.01 0.95 -7.96
N SER A 182 18.15 -0.02 -8.26
CA SER A 182 17.12 -0.48 -7.34
C SER A 182 17.70 -1.19 -6.12
N ARG A 183 18.74 -2.03 -6.28
CA ARG A 183 19.41 -2.67 -5.13
C ARG A 183 19.92 -1.65 -4.10
N ARG A 184 20.57 -0.58 -4.55
CA ARG A 184 21.04 0.48 -3.63
C ARG A 184 19.89 1.19 -2.92
N VAL A 185 18.82 1.52 -3.64
CA VAL A 185 17.63 2.12 -3.03
C VAL A 185 16.99 1.13 -2.05
N ASN A 186 16.81 -0.14 -2.45
CA ASN A 186 16.24 -1.17 -1.59
C ASN A 186 17.09 -1.38 -0.33
N THR A 187 18.42 -1.46 -0.45
CA THR A 187 19.32 -1.55 0.72
C THR A 187 19.11 -0.39 1.69
N VAL A 188 18.95 0.84 1.16
CA VAL A 188 18.65 2.01 2.01
C VAL A 188 17.27 1.88 2.64
N MET A 189 16.23 1.50 1.89
CA MET A 189 14.87 1.35 2.42
C MET A 189 14.79 0.27 3.49
N GLU A 190 15.43 -0.89 3.29
CA GLU A 190 15.52 -1.94 4.31
C GLU A 190 16.21 -1.44 5.58
N HIS A 191 17.30 -0.68 5.41
CA HIS A 191 18.00 -0.08 6.55
C HIS A 191 17.12 0.90 7.31
N LEU A 192 16.37 1.77 6.59
CA LEU A 192 15.42 2.71 7.20
C LEU A 192 14.31 1.98 7.95
N ASN A 193 13.71 0.96 7.35
CA ASN A 193 12.64 0.17 7.97
C ASN A 193 13.12 -0.56 9.25
N LYS A 194 14.37 -1.02 9.28
CA LYS A 194 14.94 -1.68 10.48
C LYS A 194 15.35 -0.69 11.59
N ASN A 195 15.70 0.54 11.23
CA ASN A 195 16.33 1.48 12.14
C ASN A 195 15.56 2.81 12.33
N PHE A 196 14.34 2.95 11.81
CA PHE A 196 13.58 4.21 11.82
C PHE A 196 13.43 4.84 13.20
N GLN A 197 13.43 4.03 14.26
CA GLN A 197 13.31 4.48 15.65
C GLN A 197 14.56 5.23 16.13
N LYS A 198 15.71 4.96 15.51
CA LYS A 198 17.01 5.56 15.87
C LYS A 198 17.28 6.83 15.07
N ASP A 199 18.31 7.53 15.44
CA ASP A 199 18.82 8.65 14.65
C ASP A 199 19.67 8.11 13.48
N VAL A 200 19.02 7.93 12.33
CA VAL A 200 19.67 7.45 11.09
C VAL A 200 20.24 8.64 10.35
N SER A 201 21.57 8.71 10.22
CA SER A 201 22.27 9.81 9.58
C SER A 201 22.47 9.62 8.07
N LEU A 202 22.63 10.74 7.36
CA LEU A 202 22.98 10.74 5.94
C LEU A 202 24.34 10.04 5.71
N ASN A 203 25.28 10.22 6.61
CA ASN A 203 26.60 9.60 6.56
C ASN A 203 26.50 8.08 6.64
N GLU A 204 25.68 7.57 7.56
CA GLU A 204 25.45 6.14 7.73
C GLU A 204 24.91 5.48 6.45
N VAL A 205 23.83 6.01 5.87
CA VAL A 205 23.22 5.41 4.69
C VAL A 205 24.04 5.59 3.42
N SER A 206 24.80 6.68 3.31
CA SER A 206 25.69 6.87 2.17
C SER A 206 26.84 5.86 2.16
N LYS A 207 27.41 5.56 3.33
CA LYS A 207 28.45 4.52 3.50
C LYS A 207 27.89 3.13 3.19
N LEU A 208 26.66 2.84 3.60
CA LEU A 208 26.00 1.53 3.36
C LEU A 208 25.99 1.15 1.88
N ILE A 209 25.88 2.13 0.98
CA ILE A 209 25.86 1.89 -0.46
C ILE A 209 27.13 2.39 -1.18
N ALA A 210 28.20 2.59 -0.43
CA ALA A 210 29.52 3.04 -0.94
C ALA A 210 29.44 4.34 -1.78
N MET A 211 28.78 5.37 -1.24
CA MET A 211 28.69 6.71 -1.85
C MET A 211 29.13 7.80 -0.88
N SER A 212 29.55 8.97 -1.41
CA SER A 212 29.65 10.17 -0.59
C SER A 212 28.24 10.73 -0.29
N GLU A 213 28.08 11.48 0.79
CA GLU A 213 26.78 12.08 1.17
C GLU A 213 26.15 12.94 0.05
N VAL A 214 26.99 13.70 -0.67
CA VAL A 214 26.55 14.55 -1.78
C VAL A 214 26.07 13.70 -2.96
N ALA A 215 26.83 12.67 -3.32
CA ALA A 215 26.46 11.74 -4.39
C ALA A 215 25.18 10.97 -4.03
N PHE A 216 25.09 10.49 -2.79
CA PHE A 216 23.92 9.82 -2.27
C PHE A 216 22.67 10.71 -2.32
N SER A 217 22.74 11.94 -1.83
CA SER A 217 21.59 12.86 -1.81
C SER A 217 21.05 13.11 -3.21
N ARG A 218 21.92 13.32 -4.19
CA ARG A 218 21.53 13.48 -5.59
C ARG A 218 20.94 12.21 -6.18
N PHE A 219 21.62 11.09 -6.00
CA PHE A 219 21.21 9.76 -6.44
C PHE A 219 19.84 9.39 -5.87
N PHE A 220 19.68 9.48 -4.56
CA PHE A 220 18.47 9.07 -3.85
C PHE A 220 17.28 9.92 -4.27
N LYS A 221 17.44 11.26 -4.32
CA LYS A 221 16.40 12.17 -4.78
C LYS A 221 16.03 11.95 -6.25
N LEU A 222 17.00 11.67 -7.12
CA LEU A 222 16.74 11.36 -8.52
C LEU A 222 15.93 10.07 -8.68
N ARG A 223 16.21 9.05 -7.87
CA ARG A 223 15.58 7.73 -7.97
C ARG A 223 14.24 7.62 -7.25
N THR A 224 14.09 8.28 -6.10
CA THR A 224 12.87 8.20 -5.28
C THR A 224 11.95 9.42 -5.42
N GLY A 225 12.39 10.48 -6.10
CA GLY A 225 11.68 11.75 -6.17
C GLY A 225 11.70 12.56 -4.86
N LYS A 226 12.27 12.02 -3.78
CA LYS A 226 12.22 12.59 -2.42
C LYS A 226 13.61 12.70 -1.80
N THR A 227 13.76 13.58 -0.81
CA THR A 227 14.98 13.61 -0.02
C THR A 227 15.03 12.41 0.94
N PHE A 228 16.24 12.06 1.40
CA PHE A 228 16.44 11.05 2.43
C PHE A 228 15.62 11.33 3.69
N VAL A 229 15.65 12.60 4.17
CA VAL A 229 14.92 13.01 5.37
C VAL A 229 13.41 12.90 5.19
N ASP A 230 12.89 13.27 4.02
CA ASP A 230 11.47 13.10 3.71
C ASP A 230 11.06 11.63 3.72
N THR A 231 11.90 10.76 3.16
CA THR A 231 11.66 9.31 3.13
C THR A 231 11.73 8.70 4.52
N LEU A 232 12.73 9.04 5.34
CA LEU A 232 12.81 8.59 6.74
C LEU A 232 11.57 9.02 7.53
N ASN A 233 11.13 10.26 7.35
CA ASN A 233 9.91 10.75 8.00
C ASN A 233 8.65 10.01 7.52
N GLU A 234 8.57 9.62 6.26
CA GLU A 234 7.45 8.82 5.76
C GLU A 234 7.43 7.41 6.34
N VAL A 235 8.59 6.74 6.44
CA VAL A 235 8.70 5.45 7.15
C VAL A 235 8.22 5.59 8.59
N ARG A 236 8.72 6.59 9.32
CA ARG A 236 8.31 6.89 10.70
C ARG A 236 6.82 7.15 10.82
N LEU A 237 6.24 7.92 9.88
CA LEU A 237 4.80 8.21 9.85
C LEU A 237 3.96 6.97 9.54
N GLY A 238 4.42 6.06 8.69
CA GLY A 238 3.78 4.77 8.43
C GLY A 238 3.62 3.99 9.73
N HIS A 239 4.73 3.79 10.46
CA HIS A 239 4.72 3.13 11.77
C HIS A 239 3.87 3.88 12.80
N ALA A 240 3.96 5.22 12.86
CA ALA A 240 3.15 6.02 13.79
C ALA A 240 1.66 5.89 13.46
N SER A 241 1.27 5.92 12.21
CA SER A 241 -0.12 5.72 11.76
C SER A 241 -0.64 4.36 12.22
N ARG A 242 0.17 3.30 12.02
CA ARG A 242 -0.15 1.95 12.51
C ARG A 242 -0.36 1.94 14.02
N MET A 243 0.59 2.46 14.82
CA MET A 243 0.48 2.48 16.27
C MET A 243 -0.69 3.34 16.78
N LEU A 244 -1.01 4.45 16.11
CA LEU A 244 -2.20 5.26 16.41
C LEU A 244 -3.49 4.44 16.30
N ILE A 245 -3.49 3.48 15.44
CA ILE A 245 -4.62 2.61 15.11
C ILE A 245 -4.70 1.43 16.07
N ASP A 246 -3.58 0.74 16.28
CA ASP A 246 -3.52 -0.58 16.92
C ASP A 246 -3.35 -0.52 18.42
N THR A 247 -3.00 0.64 18.96
CA THR A 247 -2.65 0.77 20.36
C THR A 247 -3.38 1.89 21.06
N THR A 248 -3.54 1.77 22.39
CA THR A 248 -4.04 2.83 23.27
C THR A 248 -2.94 3.77 23.78
N GLN A 249 -1.69 3.60 23.30
CA GLN A 249 -0.57 4.43 23.71
C GLN A 249 -0.81 5.91 23.42
N SER A 250 -0.27 6.79 24.23
CA SER A 250 -0.38 8.23 24.00
C SER A 250 0.30 8.64 22.69
N ILE A 251 -0.19 9.70 22.06
CA ILE A 251 0.38 10.23 20.81
C ILE A 251 1.87 10.60 21.00
N ASN A 252 2.22 11.07 22.21
CA ASN A 252 3.61 11.38 22.56
C ASN A 252 4.49 10.14 22.54
N GLU A 253 4.07 9.07 23.22
CA GLU A 253 4.81 7.79 23.23
C GLU A 253 4.99 7.24 21.82
N ILE A 254 3.94 7.28 21.00
CA ILE A 254 4.00 6.82 19.62
C ILE A 254 5.02 7.63 18.82
N ALA A 255 4.99 8.96 18.92
CA ALA A 255 5.93 9.83 18.22
C ALA A 255 7.39 9.48 18.59
N TYR A 256 7.68 9.37 19.90
CA TYR A 256 9.03 9.00 20.36
C TYR A 256 9.46 7.61 19.91
N ARG A 257 8.59 6.62 20.02
CA ARG A 257 8.85 5.24 19.55
C ARG A 257 9.08 5.16 18.05
N CYS A 258 8.50 6.07 17.28
CA CYS A 258 8.73 6.19 15.85
C CYS A 258 9.93 7.08 15.48
N GLY A 259 10.76 7.49 16.45
CA GLY A 259 11.97 8.23 16.22
C GLY A 259 11.79 9.73 16.03
N PHE A 260 10.64 10.30 16.39
CA PHE A 260 10.46 11.75 16.42
C PHE A 260 10.86 12.32 17.77
N ASN A 261 11.93 13.08 17.80
CA ASN A 261 12.46 13.71 19.04
C ASN A 261 11.74 15.02 19.40
N ASN A 262 10.81 15.49 18.56
CA ASN A 262 10.08 16.74 18.76
C ASN A 262 8.63 16.62 18.34
N MET A 263 7.70 16.82 19.28
CA MET A 263 6.26 16.70 19.08
C MET A 263 5.70 17.73 18.11
N SER A 264 6.20 18.96 18.14
CA SER A 264 5.73 20.01 17.22
C SER A 264 6.10 19.65 15.77
N ASN A 265 7.31 19.11 15.58
CA ASN A 265 7.76 18.62 14.26
C ASN A 265 6.93 17.41 13.81
N PHE A 266 6.69 16.44 14.70
CA PHE A 266 5.83 15.29 14.41
C PHE A 266 4.43 15.74 13.95
N ASN A 267 3.75 16.57 14.76
CA ASN A 267 2.40 17.04 14.42
C ASN A 267 2.37 17.81 13.10
N ARG A 268 3.35 18.66 12.85
CA ARG A 268 3.48 19.43 11.60
C ARG A 268 3.64 18.51 10.39
N ILE A 269 4.55 17.53 10.49
CA ILE A 269 4.81 16.59 9.39
C ILE A 269 3.61 15.69 9.18
N PHE A 270 3.01 15.16 10.26
CA PHE A 270 1.84 14.31 10.21
C PHE A 270 0.67 15.03 9.53
N LYS A 271 0.33 16.24 10.01
CA LYS A 271 -0.74 17.05 9.41
C LYS A 271 -0.48 17.38 7.94
N LYS A 272 0.79 17.70 7.59
CA LYS A 272 1.17 17.97 6.19
C LYS A 272 0.99 16.74 5.28
N LYS A 273 1.24 15.52 5.78
CA LYS A 273 1.23 14.29 4.98
C LYS A 273 -0.13 13.56 5.00
N LYS A 274 -0.88 13.69 6.08
CA LYS A 274 -2.16 12.97 6.29
C LYS A 274 -3.38 13.89 6.23
N ASN A 275 -3.18 15.21 6.03
CA ASN A 275 -4.22 16.26 6.02
C ASN A 275 -5.08 16.33 7.31
N CYS A 276 -4.70 15.63 8.36
CA CYS A 276 -5.35 15.63 9.66
C CYS A 276 -4.30 15.51 10.78
N THR A 277 -4.70 15.84 12.01
CA THR A 277 -3.85 15.66 13.19
C THR A 277 -3.78 14.18 13.58
N PRO A 278 -2.75 13.74 14.34
CA PRO A 278 -2.68 12.36 14.84
C PRO A 278 -3.90 11.97 15.68
N LYS A 279 -4.50 12.92 16.41
CA LYS A 279 -5.71 12.70 17.22
C LYS A 279 -6.93 12.47 16.32
N GLU A 280 -7.14 13.33 15.33
CA GLU A 280 -8.22 13.19 14.33
C GLU A 280 -8.06 11.87 13.57
N PHE A 281 -6.84 11.55 13.17
CA PHE A 281 -6.51 10.29 12.52
C PHE A 281 -6.94 9.09 13.38
N ARG A 282 -6.52 9.04 14.65
CA ARG A 282 -6.93 7.97 15.58
C ARG A 282 -8.45 7.87 15.72
N LEU A 283 -9.14 8.99 15.90
CA LEU A 283 -10.58 9.01 16.04
C LEU A 283 -11.31 8.53 14.78
N ALA A 284 -10.90 9.01 13.61
CA ALA A 284 -11.49 8.58 12.34
C ALA A 284 -11.37 7.08 12.13
N TYR A 285 -10.28 6.51 12.58
CA TYR A 285 -10.05 5.10 12.44
C TYR A 285 -10.67 4.24 13.56
N ASN A 286 -10.88 4.73 14.75
CA ASN A 286 -11.57 4.00 15.82
C ASN A 286 -13.09 3.98 15.64
N SER A 287 -13.65 4.89 14.83
CA SER A 287 -15.09 5.06 14.64
C SER A 287 -15.66 4.36 13.40
N THR A 288 -14.85 3.89 12.47
CA THR A 288 -15.33 3.54 11.12
C THR A 288 -14.94 2.16 10.59
N GLY A 289 -14.25 1.30 11.32
CA GLY A 289 -13.93 0.01 10.73
C GLY A 289 -13.13 -0.95 11.58
N VAL A 290 -13.37 -2.21 11.34
CA VAL A 290 -12.59 -3.35 11.84
C VAL A 290 -11.28 -3.43 11.09
N ARG A 291 -10.22 -3.79 11.82
CA ARG A 291 -8.88 -3.98 11.30
C ARG A 291 -8.29 -5.28 11.75
N THR A 292 -7.57 -5.85 10.83
CA THR A 292 -6.75 -7.02 11.14
C THR A 292 -5.36 -6.80 10.54
N PHE A 293 -4.37 -6.65 11.40
CA PHE A 293 -2.98 -6.94 11.04
C PHE A 293 -2.73 -8.39 11.38
N VAL A 294 -2.21 -9.13 10.45
CA VAL A 294 -1.95 -10.55 10.63
C VAL A 294 -0.54 -10.89 10.21
#